data_72cb4d8e3e4224e629e549e6a36fc3bf
#
_entry.id   72cb4d8e3e4224e629e549e6a36fc3bf
#
_cell.length_a   1.000
_cell.length_b   1.000
_cell.length_c   1.000
_cell.angle_alpha   90.00
_cell.angle_beta   90.00
_cell.angle_gamma   90.00
#
_symmetry.space_group_name_H-M   'P 1'
#
loop_
_entity.id
_entity.type
_entity.pdbx_description
1 polymer ?
#
loop_
_entity_poly.entity_id
_entity_poly.type
_entity_poly.pdbx_seq_one_letter_code
_entity_poly.pdbx_strand_id
1 'polypeptide(L)'
;RTRSTQWLSNNELLTEDGFAVDKIISPETSVTETIKRLIQIPEALQVTEFANGTVTMLTVIAHRGGLLVSHPISDLRDHLPTVDCRIVSVYRNGIALLPDATTNIEVGDEVFVLVATENVSQVLRELRQIDRPVRKVMIAGGGNVGVRVAHSISESLTPKIIDHNKVRCEK
;
A
#
# COMPACT_ATOMS: atom_id res chain seq x y z
N ARG A 1 17.48 17.18 -0.63
CA ARG A 1 16.12 17.10 -1.17
C ARG A 1 16.13 17.59 -2.62
N THR A 2 15.67 16.78 -3.56
CA THR A 2 15.54 17.17 -4.98
C THR A 2 14.13 16.95 -5.50
N ARG A 3 13.69 17.79 -6.43
CA ARG A 3 12.44 17.63 -7.18
C ARG A 3 12.68 17.08 -8.59
N SER A 4 13.92 17.13 -9.07
CA SER A 4 14.29 16.63 -10.39
C SER A 4 14.82 15.20 -10.30
N THR A 5 14.27 14.29 -11.09
CA THR A 5 14.73 12.90 -11.20
C THR A 5 16.01 12.75 -12.00
N GLN A 6 16.39 13.75 -12.82
CA GLN A 6 17.63 13.70 -13.59
C GLN A 6 18.86 13.53 -12.70
N TRP A 7 18.81 14.06 -11.46
CA TRP A 7 19.90 13.94 -10.49
C TRP A 7 19.90 12.60 -9.74
N LEU A 8 18.78 11.85 -9.76
CA LEU A 8 18.69 10.54 -9.10
C LEU A 8 19.39 9.43 -9.90
N SER A 9 19.54 9.63 -11.22
CA SER A 9 20.19 8.69 -12.12
C SER A 9 21.69 8.95 -12.33
N ASN A 10 22.21 10.07 -11.82
CA ASN A 10 23.61 10.45 -12.01
C ASN A 10 24.44 10.02 -10.78
N ASN A 11 24.75 8.72 -10.72
CA ASN A 11 25.49 8.12 -9.61
C ASN A 11 26.88 8.71 -9.38
N GLU A 12 27.54 9.25 -10.42
CA GLU A 12 28.90 9.79 -10.32
C GLU A 12 29.00 11.00 -9.38
N LEU A 13 27.94 11.84 -9.34
CA LEU A 13 27.91 13.01 -8.46
C LEU A 13 27.61 12.66 -7.00
N LEU A 14 27.15 11.44 -6.73
CA LEU A 14 26.66 10.99 -5.42
C LEU A 14 27.63 10.05 -4.71
N THR A 15 28.78 9.77 -5.33
CA THR A 15 29.87 8.94 -4.77
C THR A 15 30.70 9.73 -3.75
N GLU A 16 31.59 9.02 -3.03
CA GLU A 16 32.51 9.61 -2.07
C GLU A 16 33.44 10.66 -2.73
N ASP A 17 33.78 10.48 -3.99
CA ASP A 17 34.59 11.42 -4.78
C ASP A 17 33.79 12.66 -5.24
N GLY A 18 32.47 12.64 -5.11
CA GLY A 18 31.56 13.75 -5.42
C GLY A 18 31.05 14.46 -4.18
N PHE A 19 29.71 14.43 -3.99
CA PHE A 19 29.05 15.11 -2.87
C PHE A 19 28.94 14.23 -1.61
N ALA A 20 29.44 13.00 -1.59
CA ALA A 20 29.36 12.04 -0.48
C ALA A 20 27.93 11.96 0.11
N VAL A 21 26.93 11.66 -0.71
CA VAL A 21 25.53 11.63 -0.31
C VAL A 21 25.10 10.21 0.06
N ASP A 22 24.80 9.98 1.33
CA ASP A 22 24.31 8.67 1.81
C ASP A 22 22.86 8.38 1.39
N LYS A 23 22.02 9.40 1.30
CA LYS A 23 20.59 9.24 1.00
C LYS A 23 19.98 10.41 0.28
N ILE A 24 19.29 10.12 -0.82
CA ILE A 24 18.52 11.11 -1.57
C ILE A 24 17.04 10.98 -1.20
N ILE A 25 16.41 12.11 -0.87
CA ILE A 25 14.98 12.18 -0.59
C ILE A 25 14.30 12.95 -1.73
N SER A 26 13.45 12.25 -2.48
CA SER A 26 12.57 12.82 -3.49
C SER A 26 11.12 12.64 -3.04
N PRO A 27 10.45 13.72 -2.60
CA PRO A 27 9.04 13.62 -2.18
C PRO A 27 8.13 13.07 -3.27
N GLU A 28 8.36 13.45 -4.53
CA GLU A 28 7.57 12.97 -5.66
C GLU A 28 7.71 11.45 -5.85
N THR A 29 8.90 10.91 -5.69
CA THR A 29 9.15 9.45 -5.74
C THR A 29 8.45 8.76 -4.58
N SER A 30 8.60 9.26 -3.36
CA SER A 30 7.97 8.67 -2.17
C SER A 30 6.44 8.65 -2.29
N VAL A 31 5.83 9.73 -2.79
CA VAL A 31 4.38 9.79 -3.03
C VAL A 31 3.97 8.82 -4.13
N THR A 32 4.72 8.73 -5.23
CA THR A 32 4.45 7.79 -6.32
C THR A 32 4.45 6.35 -5.84
N GLU A 33 5.46 5.94 -5.07
CA GLU A 33 5.55 4.59 -4.50
C GLU A 33 4.41 4.29 -3.53
N THR A 34 4.04 5.26 -2.67
CA THR A 34 2.90 5.10 -1.77
C THR A 34 1.59 4.89 -2.54
N ILE A 35 1.34 5.71 -3.56
CA ILE A 35 0.14 5.59 -4.40
C ILE A 35 0.14 4.24 -5.15
N LYS A 36 1.28 3.82 -5.71
CA LYS A 36 1.43 2.52 -6.38
C LYS A 36 1.03 1.36 -5.48
N ARG A 37 1.51 1.34 -4.23
CA ARG A 37 1.15 0.31 -3.24
C ARG A 37 -0.35 0.30 -2.94
N LEU A 38 -0.95 1.47 -2.74
CA LEU A 38 -2.40 1.58 -2.51
C LEU A 38 -3.23 1.14 -3.72
N ILE A 39 -2.75 1.36 -4.95
CA ILE A 39 -3.41 0.87 -6.16
C ILE A 39 -3.29 -0.66 -6.29
N GLN A 40 -2.17 -1.23 -5.89
CA GLN A 40 -1.94 -2.69 -5.89
C GLN A 40 -2.78 -3.40 -4.82
N ILE A 41 -3.06 -2.72 -3.71
CA ILE A 41 -3.86 -3.23 -2.59
C ILE A 41 -4.99 -2.21 -2.32
N PRO A 42 -5.98 -2.10 -3.22
CA PRO A 42 -7.01 -1.03 -3.14
C PRO A 42 -7.90 -1.14 -1.92
N GLU A 43 -7.86 -2.28 -1.24
CA GLU A 43 -8.57 -2.52 0.00
C GLU A 43 -7.88 -1.92 1.23
N ALA A 44 -6.60 -1.62 1.15
CA ALA A 44 -5.85 -1.09 2.28
C ALA A 44 -6.01 0.43 2.38
N LEU A 45 -6.20 0.92 3.61
CA LEU A 45 -6.10 2.35 3.93
C LEU A 45 -4.64 2.80 3.93
N GLN A 46 -3.75 1.90 4.36
CA GLN A 46 -2.31 2.14 4.44
C GLN A 46 -1.55 0.85 4.18
N VAL A 47 -0.42 1.00 3.47
CA VAL A 47 0.54 -0.09 3.20
C VAL A 47 1.93 0.40 3.52
N THR A 48 2.61 -0.27 4.43
CA THR A 48 3.99 0.07 4.82
C THR A 48 4.84 -1.19 4.76
N GLU A 49 5.92 -1.15 4.00
CA GLU A 49 6.86 -2.25 3.85
C GLU A 49 8.04 -2.12 4.81
N PHE A 50 8.46 -3.25 5.37
CA PHE A 50 9.62 -3.40 6.24
C PHE A 50 10.56 -4.47 5.68
N ALA A 51 11.78 -4.51 6.22
CA ALA A 51 12.79 -5.52 5.89
C ALA A 51 12.96 -5.70 4.36
N ASN A 52 13.20 -4.60 3.64
CA ASN A 52 13.36 -4.56 2.18
C ASN A 52 12.17 -5.17 1.41
N GLY A 53 10.95 -4.99 1.91
CA GLY A 53 9.74 -5.45 1.25
C GLY A 53 9.35 -6.90 1.54
N THR A 54 10.02 -7.60 2.47
CA THR A 54 9.67 -8.97 2.84
C THR A 54 8.49 -9.03 3.81
N VAL A 55 8.30 -7.97 4.60
CA VAL A 55 7.22 -7.85 5.57
C VAL A 55 6.40 -6.61 5.26
N THR A 56 5.08 -6.76 5.27
CA THR A 56 4.14 -5.65 5.02
C THR A 56 3.20 -5.47 6.21
N MET A 57 3.07 -4.23 6.64
CA MET A 57 2.00 -3.81 7.55
C MET A 57 0.88 -3.18 6.73
N LEU A 58 -0.32 -3.71 6.93
CA LEU A 58 -1.56 -3.23 6.30
C LEU A 58 -2.47 -2.60 7.34
N THR A 59 -3.19 -1.56 6.94
CA THR A 59 -4.38 -1.10 7.64
C THR A 59 -5.59 -1.32 6.75
N VAL A 60 -6.55 -2.11 7.20
CA VAL A 60 -7.73 -2.52 6.43
C VAL A 60 -8.98 -2.29 7.24
N ILE A 61 -10.04 -1.78 6.62
CA ILE A 61 -11.36 -1.74 7.26
C ILE A 61 -11.99 -3.14 7.13
N ALA A 62 -12.45 -3.67 8.26
CA ALA A 62 -13.20 -4.92 8.30
C ALA A 62 -14.59 -4.74 7.68
N HIS A 63 -14.89 -5.49 6.64
CA HIS A 63 -16.17 -5.44 5.93
C HIS A 63 -16.95 -6.74 6.08
N ARG A 64 -18.26 -6.66 5.92
CA ARG A 64 -19.12 -7.86 5.83
C ARG A 64 -18.61 -8.81 4.76
N GLY A 65 -18.53 -10.09 5.08
CA GLY A 65 -18.06 -11.13 4.17
C GLY A 65 -16.57 -11.49 4.32
N GLY A 66 -15.81 -10.77 5.17
CA GLY A 66 -14.52 -11.25 5.64
C GLY A 66 -14.71 -12.43 6.61
N LEU A 67 -13.90 -13.49 6.47
CA LEU A 67 -14.05 -14.73 7.24
C LEU A 67 -13.84 -14.53 8.74
N LEU A 68 -12.94 -13.62 9.13
CA LEU A 68 -12.63 -13.29 10.53
C LEU A 68 -13.63 -12.27 11.13
N VAL A 69 -14.45 -11.62 10.30
CA VAL A 69 -15.37 -10.59 10.79
C VAL A 69 -16.51 -11.22 11.57
N SER A 70 -16.73 -10.74 12.79
CA SER A 70 -17.61 -11.28 13.83
C SER A 70 -17.05 -12.54 14.53
N HIS A 71 -15.78 -12.87 14.33
CA HIS A 71 -15.08 -13.98 14.94
C HIS A 71 -13.89 -13.49 15.77
N PRO A 72 -13.43 -14.27 16.75
CA PRO A 72 -12.25 -13.92 17.53
C PRO A 72 -10.96 -14.05 16.71
N ILE A 73 -9.96 -13.26 17.06
CA ILE A 73 -8.66 -13.27 16.38
C ILE A 73 -7.99 -14.64 16.42
N SER A 74 -8.27 -15.46 17.44
CA SER A 74 -7.76 -16.84 17.52
C SER A 74 -8.05 -17.67 16.27
N ASP A 75 -9.20 -17.46 15.64
CA ASP A 75 -9.66 -18.23 14.47
C ASP A 75 -8.78 -17.97 13.23
N LEU A 76 -8.03 -16.86 13.23
CA LEU A 76 -7.08 -16.57 12.17
C LEU A 76 -6.04 -17.67 11.95
N ARG A 77 -5.61 -18.34 13.03
CA ARG A 77 -4.67 -19.47 12.95
C ARG A 77 -5.29 -20.72 12.30
N ASP A 78 -6.58 -20.92 12.52
CA ASP A 78 -7.30 -22.06 11.95
C ASP A 78 -7.59 -21.83 10.45
N HIS A 79 -7.87 -20.56 10.07
CA HIS A 79 -8.08 -20.19 8.68
C HIS A 79 -6.78 -20.16 7.87
N LEU A 80 -5.68 -19.68 8.47
CA LEU A 80 -4.39 -19.45 7.83
C LEU A 80 -3.25 -20.15 8.58
N PRO A 81 -3.24 -21.51 8.70
CA PRO A 81 -2.28 -22.23 9.53
C PRO A 81 -0.82 -22.13 9.07
N THR A 82 -0.60 -21.81 7.79
CA THR A 82 0.75 -21.71 7.19
C THR A 82 1.20 -20.27 6.95
N VAL A 83 0.39 -19.28 7.36
CA VAL A 83 0.68 -17.87 7.11
C VAL A 83 1.12 -17.19 8.40
N ASP A 84 2.37 -16.72 8.41
CA ASP A 84 2.85 -15.88 9.49
C ASP A 84 2.26 -14.48 9.36
N CYS A 85 1.24 -14.21 10.17
CA CYS A 85 0.61 -12.89 10.27
C CYS A 85 0.22 -12.59 11.72
N ARG A 86 0.15 -11.29 12.03
CA ARG A 86 -0.25 -10.83 13.35
C ARG A 86 -1.11 -9.56 13.26
N ILE A 87 -2.25 -9.58 13.93
CA ILE A 87 -3.03 -8.37 14.19
C ILE A 87 -2.34 -7.63 15.33
N VAL A 88 -1.87 -6.41 15.05
CA VAL A 88 -1.05 -5.60 15.96
C VAL A 88 -1.90 -4.61 16.75
N SER A 89 -2.96 -4.10 16.11
CA SER A 89 -3.89 -3.15 16.72
C SER A 89 -5.23 -3.20 15.99
N VAL A 90 -6.26 -2.81 16.70
CA VAL A 90 -7.62 -2.62 16.15
C VAL A 90 -8.08 -1.24 16.59
N TYR A 91 -8.58 -0.43 15.64
CA TYR A 91 -9.24 0.82 15.96
C TYR A 91 -10.74 0.66 15.74
N ARG A 92 -11.50 0.87 16.80
CA ARG A 92 -12.96 0.81 16.80
C ARG A 92 -13.51 2.17 17.21
N ASN A 93 -14.27 2.80 16.33
CA ASN A 93 -14.83 4.15 16.56
C ASN A 93 -13.77 5.18 16.97
N GLY A 94 -12.56 5.10 16.39
CA GLY A 94 -11.45 6.00 16.67
C GLY A 94 -10.69 5.70 17.99
N ILE A 95 -11.02 4.60 18.67
CA ILE A 95 -10.35 4.18 19.91
C ILE A 95 -9.44 2.99 19.59
N ALA A 96 -8.17 3.11 19.97
CA ALA A 96 -7.20 2.02 19.83
C ALA A 96 -7.48 0.93 20.88
N LEU A 97 -7.61 -0.30 20.42
CA LEU A 97 -7.70 -1.51 21.23
C LEU A 97 -6.41 -2.30 21.06
N LEU A 98 -5.85 -2.76 22.18
CA LEU A 98 -4.78 -3.75 22.15
C LEU A 98 -5.44 -5.13 22.03
N PRO A 99 -5.37 -5.79 20.85
CA PRO A 99 -6.09 -7.02 20.65
C PRO A 99 -5.42 -8.20 21.32
N ASP A 100 -6.24 -9.12 21.80
CA ASP A 100 -5.86 -10.45 22.27
C ASP A 100 -6.56 -11.55 21.44
N ALA A 101 -6.28 -12.81 21.76
CA ALA A 101 -6.83 -13.95 21.03
C ALA A 101 -8.37 -14.01 21.05
N THR A 102 -9.00 -13.45 22.09
CA THR A 102 -10.46 -13.46 22.30
C THR A 102 -11.16 -12.22 21.72
N THR A 103 -10.39 -11.25 21.26
CA THR A 103 -10.93 -10.03 20.66
C THR A 103 -11.66 -10.35 19.36
N ASN A 104 -12.94 -10.05 19.28
CA ASN A 104 -13.73 -10.18 18.06
C ASN A 104 -13.47 -8.99 17.14
N ILE A 105 -13.30 -9.27 15.86
CA ILE A 105 -13.25 -8.22 14.81
C ILE A 105 -14.68 -7.86 14.41
N GLU A 106 -15.03 -6.59 14.48
CA GLU A 106 -16.35 -6.09 14.12
C GLU A 106 -16.32 -5.35 12.77
N VAL A 107 -17.48 -5.29 12.10
CA VAL A 107 -17.63 -4.51 10.87
C VAL A 107 -17.33 -3.04 11.15
N GLY A 108 -16.43 -2.46 10.37
CA GLY A 108 -15.99 -1.07 10.50
C GLY A 108 -14.72 -0.90 11.33
N ASP A 109 -14.20 -1.95 11.95
CA ASP A 109 -12.89 -1.89 12.60
C ASP A 109 -11.79 -1.59 11.60
N GLU A 110 -10.87 -0.70 11.97
CA GLU A 110 -9.61 -0.53 11.26
C GLU A 110 -8.60 -1.50 11.88
N VAL A 111 -8.24 -2.52 11.12
CA VAL A 111 -7.37 -3.62 11.59
C VAL A 111 -5.98 -3.42 11.05
N PHE A 112 -5.00 -3.37 11.94
CA PHE A 112 -3.57 -3.29 11.61
C PHE A 112 -2.98 -4.69 11.63
N VAL A 113 -2.53 -5.16 10.48
CA VAL A 113 -1.98 -6.51 10.30
C VAL A 113 -0.56 -6.44 9.81
N LEU A 114 0.33 -7.19 10.45
CA LEU A 114 1.69 -7.46 10.01
C LEU A 114 1.73 -8.85 9.37
N VAL A 115 2.27 -8.96 8.16
CA VAL A 115 2.26 -10.20 7.39
C VAL A 115 3.45 -10.28 6.43
N ALA A 116 3.90 -11.48 6.08
CA ALA A 116 4.83 -11.67 4.96
C ALA A 116 4.19 -11.16 3.67
N THR A 117 4.93 -10.38 2.89
CA THR A 117 4.39 -9.64 1.73
C THR A 117 3.72 -10.57 0.70
N GLU A 118 4.23 -11.76 0.52
CA GLU A 118 3.65 -12.78 -0.37
C GLU A 118 2.25 -13.26 0.06
N ASN A 119 1.93 -13.15 1.36
CA ASN A 119 0.68 -13.65 1.94
C ASN A 119 -0.38 -12.55 2.14
N VAL A 120 -0.12 -11.32 1.73
CA VAL A 120 -1.03 -10.17 1.87
C VAL A 120 -2.43 -10.49 1.34
N SER A 121 -2.54 -11.08 0.14
CA SER A 121 -3.83 -11.39 -0.47
C SER A 121 -4.64 -12.45 0.28
N GLN A 122 -3.98 -13.32 1.05
CA GLN A 122 -4.65 -14.33 1.87
C GLN A 122 -5.26 -13.68 3.10
N VAL A 123 -4.48 -12.83 3.80
CA VAL A 123 -4.95 -12.10 4.98
C VAL A 123 -6.06 -11.11 4.65
N LEU A 124 -6.03 -10.46 3.51
CA LEU A 124 -7.09 -9.56 3.09
C LEU A 124 -8.46 -10.23 3.01
N ARG A 125 -8.53 -11.49 2.58
CA ARG A 125 -9.79 -12.27 2.51
C ARG A 125 -10.41 -12.54 3.88
N GLU A 126 -9.59 -12.59 4.94
CA GLU A 126 -10.09 -12.75 6.31
C GLU A 126 -10.87 -11.51 6.79
N LEU A 127 -10.48 -10.33 6.32
CA LEU A 127 -11.06 -9.06 6.78
C LEU A 127 -12.13 -8.51 5.85
N ARG A 128 -12.16 -8.98 4.59
CA ARG A 128 -13.14 -8.51 3.61
C ARG A 128 -13.27 -9.46 2.43
N GLN A 129 -14.45 -9.43 1.81
CA GLN A 129 -14.65 -10.09 0.52
C GLN A 129 -13.95 -9.28 -0.58
N ILE A 130 -13.08 -9.94 -1.36
CA ILE A 130 -12.43 -9.33 -2.52
C ILE A 130 -13.32 -9.54 -3.74
N ASP A 131 -13.95 -8.47 -4.23
CA ASP A 131 -14.92 -8.59 -5.32
C ASP A 131 -14.26 -8.77 -6.68
N ARG A 132 -13.37 -7.87 -7.08
CA ARG A 132 -12.71 -7.93 -8.40
C ARG A 132 -11.37 -7.22 -8.39
N PRO A 133 -10.35 -7.75 -9.10
CA PRO A 133 -9.08 -7.06 -9.24
C PRO A 133 -9.26 -5.76 -10.04
N VAL A 134 -8.61 -4.70 -9.59
CA VAL A 134 -8.53 -3.44 -10.35
C VAL A 134 -7.78 -3.70 -11.65
N ARG A 135 -8.31 -3.23 -12.76
CA ARG A 135 -7.70 -3.33 -14.10
C ARG A 135 -7.44 -1.97 -14.73
N LYS A 136 -8.23 -0.98 -14.39
CA LYS A 136 -8.18 0.37 -14.98
C LYS A 136 -8.10 1.41 -13.88
N VAL A 137 -7.21 2.38 -14.04
CA VAL A 137 -6.99 3.47 -13.11
C VAL A 137 -7.16 4.79 -13.85
N MET A 138 -8.00 5.68 -13.32
CA MET A 138 -8.15 7.04 -13.82
C MET A 138 -7.39 7.99 -12.90
N ILE A 139 -6.50 8.81 -13.48
CA ILE A 139 -5.68 9.77 -12.79
C ILE A 139 -6.11 11.17 -13.21
N ALA A 140 -6.64 11.95 -12.27
CA ALA A 140 -6.97 13.35 -12.50
C ALA A 140 -5.73 14.22 -12.23
N GLY A 141 -5.15 14.75 -13.29
CA GLY A 141 -3.95 15.58 -13.27
C GLY A 141 -2.73 14.92 -13.91
N GLY A 142 -2.27 15.47 -15.03
CA GLY A 142 -1.06 15.07 -15.76
C GLY A 142 0.21 15.80 -15.30
N GLY A 143 0.30 16.17 -14.01
CA GLY A 143 1.51 16.71 -13.42
C GLY A 143 2.57 15.63 -13.16
N ASN A 144 3.70 16.04 -12.57
CA ASN A 144 4.85 15.14 -12.33
C ASN A 144 4.47 13.85 -11.58
N VAL A 145 3.64 13.93 -10.55
CA VAL A 145 3.19 12.76 -9.78
C VAL A 145 2.25 11.89 -10.61
N GLY A 146 1.23 12.48 -11.27
CA GLY A 146 0.25 11.73 -12.07
C GLY A 146 0.89 10.94 -13.20
N VAL A 147 1.81 11.56 -13.95
CA VAL A 147 2.56 10.89 -15.02
C VAL A 147 3.44 9.77 -14.47
N ARG A 148 4.15 9.99 -13.37
CA ARG A 148 4.99 8.95 -12.73
C ARG A 148 4.18 7.78 -12.22
N VAL A 149 3.04 8.03 -11.58
CA VAL A 149 2.12 6.97 -11.15
C VAL A 149 1.66 6.17 -12.35
N ALA A 150 1.21 6.83 -13.43
CA ALA A 150 0.77 6.15 -14.64
C ALA A 150 1.87 5.24 -15.21
N HIS A 151 3.10 5.74 -15.34
CA HIS A 151 4.23 4.93 -15.80
C HIS A 151 4.53 3.75 -14.85
N SER A 152 4.50 3.97 -13.54
CA SER A 152 4.84 2.93 -12.55
C SER A 152 3.84 1.77 -12.50
N ILE A 153 2.60 1.96 -13.00
CA ILE A 153 1.55 0.94 -13.00
C ILE A 153 1.21 0.42 -14.40
N SER A 154 1.77 0.99 -15.46
CA SER A 154 1.41 0.69 -16.86
C SER A 154 1.69 -0.74 -17.30
N GLU A 155 2.61 -1.44 -16.65
CA GLU A 155 2.92 -2.86 -16.92
C GLU A 155 1.83 -3.81 -16.41
N SER A 156 1.13 -3.44 -15.33
CA SER A 156 0.15 -4.30 -14.65
C SER A 156 -1.30 -3.83 -14.81
N LEU A 157 -1.50 -2.53 -15.05
CA LEU A 157 -2.81 -1.89 -15.12
C LEU A 157 -2.91 -1.00 -16.35
N THR A 158 -4.13 -0.59 -16.69
CA THR A 158 -4.38 0.37 -17.78
C THR A 158 -4.66 1.75 -17.18
N PRO A 159 -3.64 2.64 -17.07
CA PRO A 159 -3.84 3.99 -16.59
C PRO A 159 -4.46 4.88 -17.66
N LYS A 160 -5.31 5.81 -17.23
CA LYS A 160 -5.85 6.90 -18.06
C LYS A 160 -5.67 8.21 -17.31
N ILE A 161 -4.88 9.13 -17.89
CA ILE A 161 -4.69 10.48 -17.34
C ILE A 161 -5.73 11.43 -17.95
N ILE A 162 -6.30 12.29 -17.12
CA ILE A 162 -7.16 13.39 -17.54
C ILE A 162 -6.54 14.68 -17.00
N ASP A 163 -6.29 15.65 -17.89
CA ASP A 163 -5.80 16.98 -17.51
C ASP A 163 -6.58 18.05 -18.29
N HIS A 164 -6.72 19.22 -17.69
CA HIS A 164 -7.31 20.39 -18.36
C HIS A 164 -6.33 21.06 -19.35
N ASN A 165 -5.04 20.80 -19.23
CA ASN A 165 -3.99 21.36 -20.06
C ASN A 165 -3.71 20.43 -21.26
N LYS A 166 -4.10 20.86 -22.48
CA LYS A 166 -3.89 20.10 -23.73
C LYS A 166 -2.44 19.68 -23.93
N VAL A 167 -1.48 20.58 -23.68
CA VAL A 167 -0.04 20.30 -23.89
C VAL A 167 0.46 19.15 -23.01
N ARG A 168 -0.19 18.93 -21.84
CA ARG A 168 0.13 17.79 -20.96
C ARG A 168 -0.51 16.48 -21.42
N CYS A 169 -1.61 16.56 -22.17
CA CYS A 169 -2.30 15.38 -22.71
C CYS A 169 -1.61 14.82 -23.97
N GLU A 170 -0.77 15.63 -24.64
CA GLU A 170 -0.07 15.28 -25.88
C GLU A 170 1.35 14.73 -25.64
N LYS A 171 1.80 14.71 -24.40
CA LYS A 171 3.07 14.13 -23.94
C LYS A 171 2.90 12.69 -23.48
#